data_11de718c455814196e7f5ff92097082c
#
_entry.id   11de718c455814196e7f5ff92097082c
#
_cell.length_a   1.000
_cell.length_b   1.000
_cell.length_c   1.000
_cell.angle_alpha   90.00
_cell.angle_beta   90.00
_cell.angle_gamma   90.00
#
_symmetry.space_group_name_H-M   'P 1'
#
loop_
_entity.id
_entity.type
_entity.pdbx_description
1 polymer ?
#
loop_
_entity_poly.entity_id
_entity_poly.type
_entity_poly.pdbx_seq_one_letter_code
_entity_poly.pdbx_strand_id
1 'polypeptide(L)'
;FGGRTQRSPAQAMAALLPVLPGEKTAQGSVMAWGCDPDALSADPYRGAHDAVYTSVAKLVAAGADYHKAYLSLQEFFEKLRNEPARWGKPFAALLGALDAQLELSAAAIGGKDSMSGSFLDRDVPPTLISFAIAPLLEGELLTTDLKAVGHGVYLFAGKTPEQQAAAWERFTALARAGKVVSAWAVENGLAEAVMKMSFGNEIGFAAENTALDWFAPMPGVIVAELSDEVSDAVR
;
A
#
# COMPACT_ATOMS: atom_id res chain seq x y z
N PHE A 1 13.83 -0.54 -7.52
CA PHE A 1 14.04 0.91 -7.66
C PHE A 1 13.82 1.28 -9.12
N GLY A 2 13.04 2.36 -9.36
CA GLY A 2 12.59 2.76 -10.68
C GLY A 2 13.25 4.02 -11.21
N GLY A 3 13.00 4.28 -12.51
CA GLY A 3 13.50 5.41 -13.24
C GLY A 3 14.94 5.26 -13.77
N ARG A 4 15.36 6.23 -14.57
CA ARG A 4 16.69 6.26 -15.19
C ARG A 4 17.84 6.19 -14.18
N THR A 5 17.68 6.81 -13.02
CA THR A 5 18.70 6.82 -11.95
C THR A 5 18.57 5.61 -11.02
N GLN A 6 17.49 4.84 -11.10
CA GLN A 6 17.13 3.76 -10.19
C GLN A 6 17.07 4.21 -8.71
N ARG A 7 16.53 5.41 -8.44
CA ARG A 7 16.46 6.01 -7.09
C ARG A 7 15.04 6.08 -6.54
N SER A 8 13.97 6.01 -7.38
CA SER A 8 12.61 5.89 -6.86
C SER A 8 12.42 4.51 -6.24
N PRO A 9 12.11 4.42 -4.94
CA PRO A 9 11.90 3.14 -4.26
C PRO A 9 10.71 2.40 -4.84
N ALA A 10 10.76 1.08 -4.88
CA ALA A 10 9.60 0.24 -5.17
C ALA A 10 8.78 0.02 -3.89
N GLN A 11 7.45 0.05 -4.00
CA GLN A 11 6.54 -0.26 -2.89
C GLN A 11 6.01 -1.69 -2.91
N ALA A 12 6.25 -2.42 -4.00
CA ALA A 12 5.83 -3.79 -4.18
C ALA A 12 6.92 -4.61 -4.86
N MET A 13 6.87 -5.92 -4.68
CA MET A 13 7.68 -6.88 -5.39
C MET A 13 6.80 -7.62 -6.39
N ALA A 14 7.15 -7.59 -7.67
CA ALA A 14 6.47 -8.34 -8.71
C ALA A 14 7.41 -9.36 -9.34
N ALA A 15 6.89 -10.57 -9.61
CA ALA A 15 7.63 -11.64 -10.25
C ALA A 15 6.72 -12.45 -11.17
N LEU A 16 7.27 -12.88 -12.30
CA LEU A 16 6.59 -13.86 -13.15
C LEU A 16 6.52 -15.22 -12.43
N LEU A 17 5.45 -15.96 -12.67
CA LEU A 17 5.32 -17.31 -12.13
C LEU A 17 6.39 -18.22 -12.74
N PRO A 18 7.00 -19.11 -11.94
CA PRO A 18 7.97 -20.04 -12.47
C PRO A 18 7.31 -21.05 -13.41
N VAL A 19 7.94 -21.29 -14.55
CA VAL A 19 7.54 -22.27 -15.56
C VAL A 19 8.69 -23.20 -15.89
N LEU A 20 8.42 -24.28 -16.61
CA LEU A 20 9.48 -25.24 -16.99
C LEU A 20 10.49 -24.60 -17.95
N PRO A 21 11.75 -25.10 -17.99
CA PRO A 21 12.76 -24.63 -18.93
C PRO A 21 12.26 -24.63 -20.39
N GLY A 22 12.34 -23.48 -21.05
CA GLY A 22 11.86 -23.29 -22.44
C GLY A 22 10.42 -22.81 -22.57
N GLU A 23 9.63 -22.81 -21.51
CA GLU A 23 8.30 -22.20 -21.47
C GLU A 23 8.37 -20.71 -21.15
N LYS A 24 7.30 -19.97 -21.49
CA LYS A 24 7.13 -18.55 -21.18
C LYS A 24 5.77 -18.32 -20.58
N THR A 25 5.68 -17.35 -19.67
CA THR A 25 4.42 -16.86 -19.09
C THR A 25 4.43 -15.35 -19.00
N ALA A 26 3.29 -14.73 -19.20
CA ALA A 26 3.05 -13.33 -18.85
C ALA A 26 2.35 -13.19 -17.48
N GLN A 27 2.00 -14.31 -16.86
CA GLN A 27 1.37 -14.30 -15.54
C GLN A 27 2.42 -14.16 -14.44
N GLY A 28 2.15 -13.25 -13.54
CA GLY A 28 2.97 -12.98 -12.39
C GLY A 28 2.12 -12.83 -11.13
N SER A 29 2.80 -12.55 -10.06
CA SER A 29 2.21 -12.10 -8.81
C SER A 29 2.89 -10.82 -8.36
N VAL A 30 2.15 -10.00 -7.64
CA VAL A 30 2.68 -8.82 -6.96
C VAL A 30 2.36 -8.94 -5.48
N MET A 31 3.33 -8.59 -4.64
CA MET A 31 3.22 -8.60 -3.19
C MET A 31 3.68 -7.26 -2.63
N ALA A 32 2.94 -6.77 -1.64
CA ALA A 32 3.27 -5.56 -0.90
C ALA A 32 3.02 -5.78 0.60
N TRP A 33 3.44 -4.84 1.42
CA TRP A 33 3.23 -4.90 2.86
C TRP A 33 2.86 -3.52 3.42
N GLY A 34 2.15 -3.53 4.56
CA GLY A 34 1.85 -2.35 5.36
C GLY A 34 2.11 -2.64 6.83
N CYS A 35 2.73 -1.70 7.51
CA CYS A 35 2.96 -1.71 8.95
C CYS A 35 3.46 -0.33 9.38
N ASP A 36 2.92 0.16 10.47
CA ASP A 36 3.42 1.35 11.19
C ASP A 36 3.44 1.04 12.69
N PRO A 37 4.61 0.71 13.28
CA PRO A 37 4.73 0.41 14.70
C PRO A 37 4.40 1.58 15.61
N ASP A 38 4.57 2.82 15.18
CA ASP A 38 4.24 4.01 15.96
C ASP A 38 2.72 4.21 16.01
N ALA A 39 2.01 4.05 14.89
CA ALA A 39 0.57 4.05 14.85
C ALA A 39 -0.04 2.90 15.68
N LEU A 40 0.53 1.68 15.57
CA LEU A 40 0.13 0.53 16.37
C LEU A 40 0.38 0.72 17.87
N SER A 41 1.43 1.43 18.26
CA SER A 41 1.73 1.77 19.64
C SER A 41 0.75 2.78 20.23
N ALA A 42 0.30 3.74 19.41
CA ALA A 42 -0.69 4.74 19.79
C ALA A 42 -2.10 4.13 19.87
N ASP A 43 -2.49 3.35 18.89
CA ASP A 43 -3.78 2.66 18.79
C ASP A 43 -3.62 1.36 18.00
N PRO A 44 -3.53 0.19 18.66
CA PRO A 44 -3.36 -1.10 17.98
C PRO A 44 -4.47 -1.45 16.98
N TYR A 45 -5.72 -1.07 17.29
CA TYR A 45 -6.85 -1.31 16.39
C TYR A 45 -6.70 -0.48 15.11
N ARG A 46 -6.51 0.82 15.24
CA ARG A 46 -6.37 1.73 14.11
C ARG A 46 -5.12 1.45 13.29
N GLY A 47 -3.99 1.23 13.95
CA GLY A 47 -2.72 0.93 13.29
C GLY A 47 -2.77 -0.37 12.48
N ALA A 48 -3.47 -1.40 12.96
CA ALA A 48 -3.64 -2.65 12.24
C ALA A 48 -4.62 -2.52 11.07
N HIS A 49 -5.73 -1.79 11.24
CA HIS A 49 -6.64 -1.44 10.16
C HIS A 49 -5.90 -0.72 9.02
N ASP A 50 -5.14 0.32 9.37
CA ASP A 50 -4.39 1.13 8.41
C ASP A 50 -3.25 0.33 7.73
N ALA A 51 -2.65 -0.65 8.42
CA ALA A 51 -1.68 -1.57 7.84
C ALA A 51 -2.28 -2.42 6.71
N VAL A 52 -3.52 -2.90 6.86
CA VAL A 52 -4.24 -3.63 5.81
C VAL A 52 -4.52 -2.71 4.61
N TYR A 53 -5.08 -1.52 4.85
CA TYR A 53 -5.32 -0.54 3.78
C TYR A 53 -4.05 -0.17 3.03
N THR A 54 -2.94 0.04 3.74
CA THR A 54 -1.64 0.37 3.15
C THR A 54 -1.12 -0.74 2.26
N SER A 55 -1.17 -2.00 2.72
CA SER A 55 -0.68 -3.14 1.93
C SER A 55 -1.48 -3.32 0.64
N VAL A 56 -2.81 -3.17 0.70
CA VAL A 56 -3.70 -3.29 -0.47
C VAL A 56 -3.54 -2.09 -1.41
N ALA A 57 -3.44 -0.86 -0.88
CA ALA A 57 -3.19 0.34 -1.70
C ALA A 57 -1.89 0.22 -2.51
N LYS A 58 -0.83 -0.34 -1.94
CA LYS A 58 0.44 -0.61 -2.64
C LYS A 58 0.27 -1.64 -3.78
N LEU A 59 -0.57 -2.66 -3.59
CA LEU A 59 -0.91 -3.59 -4.70
C LEU A 59 -1.61 -2.86 -5.82
N VAL A 60 -2.61 -2.03 -5.49
CA VAL A 60 -3.37 -1.25 -6.48
C VAL A 60 -2.46 -0.27 -7.20
N ALA A 61 -1.61 0.47 -6.46
CA ALA A 61 -0.64 1.38 -7.05
C ALA A 61 0.36 0.68 -7.99
N ALA A 62 0.68 -0.59 -7.73
CA ALA A 62 1.50 -1.43 -8.62
C ALA A 62 0.73 -1.99 -9.83
N GLY A 63 -0.58 -1.71 -9.97
CA GLY A 63 -1.40 -2.13 -11.10
C GLY A 63 -2.31 -3.35 -10.84
N ALA A 64 -2.32 -3.91 -9.63
CA ALA A 64 -3.17 -5.06 -9.31
C ALA A 64 -4.63 -4.66 -9.06
N ASP A 65 -5.52 -5.62 -9.28
CA ASP A 65 -6.92 -5.55 -8.92
C ASP A 65 -7.10 -5.99 -7.46
N TYR A 66 -7.54 -5.08 -6.57
CA TYR A 66 -7.69 -5.38 -5.16
C TYR A 66 -8.75 -6.46 -4.86
N HIS A 67 -9.74 -6.65 -5.73
CA HIS A 67 -10.72 -7.73 -5.60
C HIS A 67 -10.10 -9.13 -5.70
N LYS A 68 -8.87 -9.22 -6.19
CA LYS A 68 -8.09 -10.46 -6.27
C LYS A 68 -7.01 -10.56 -5.20
N ALA A 69 -7.01 -9.62 -4.25
CA ALA A 69 -6.04 -9.61 -3.17
C ALA A 69 -6.37 -10.65 -2.10
N TYR A 70 -5.33 -11.33 -1.65
CA TYR A 70 -5.33 -12.14 -0.42
C TYR A 70 -4.30 -11.59 0.55
N LEU A 71 -4.56 -11.77 1.84
CA LEU A 71 -3.71 -11.26 2.89
C LEU A 71 -3.02 -12.39 3.66
N SER A 72 -1.85 -12.06 4.22
CA SER A 72 -1.20 -12.86 5.24
C SER A 72 -0.76 -11.91 6.36
N LEU A 73 -1.18 -12.19 7.59
CA LEU A 73 -0.93 -11.30 8.71
C LEU A 73 0.18 -11.87 9.59
N GLN A 74 1.10 -11.01 10.01
CA GLN A 74 2.11 -11.39 10.99
C GLN A 74 2.09 -10.44 12.17
N GLU A 75 1.92 -11.00 13.37
CA GLU A 75 1.96 -10.26 14.62
C GLU A 75 3.23 -10.54 15.41
N PHE A 76 3.75 -9.49 16.08
CA PHE A 76 4.82 -9.60 17.05
C PHE A 76 4.57 -8.61 18.20
N PHE A 77 4.30 -9.16 19.37
CA PHE A 77 3.98 -8.39 20.59
C PHE A 77 4.87 -8.82 21.75
N GLU A 78 4.88 -8.01 22.80
CA GLU A 78 5.52 -8.34 24.04
C GLU A 78 4.93 -9.58 24.71
N LYS A 79 5.66 -10.17 25.66
CA LYS A 79 5.14 -11.29 26.48
C LYS A 79 3.89 -10.83 27.22
N LEU A 80 2.79 -11.56 27.05
CA LEU A 80 1.48 -11.19 27.55
C LEU A 80 1.35 -11.29 29.07
N ARG A 81 2.07 -12.26 29.69
CA ARG A 81 2.05 -12.52 31.13
C ARG A 81 0.60 -12.68 31.63
N ASN A 82 0.34 -12.43 32.92
CA ASN A 82 -1.00 -12.39 33.51
C ASN A 82 -1.51 -10.93 33.58
N GLU A 83 -1.32 -10.16 32.54
CA GLU A 83 -1.63 -8.73 32.47
C GLU A 83 -2.67 -8.47 31.39
N PRO A 84 -3.97 -8.26 31.73
CA PRO A 84 -5.04 -8.09 30.75
C PRO A 84 -4.77 -7.00 29.70
N ALA A 85 -4.12 -5.90 30.07
CA ALA A 85 -3.77 -4.82 29.15
C ALA A 85 -2.82 -5.27 28.04
N ARG A 86 -1.91 -6.23 28.32
CA ARG A 86 -1.01 -6.80 27.32
C ARG A 86 -1.75 -7.70 26.33
N TRP A 87 -2.74 -8.45 26.79
CA TRP A 87 -3.62 -9.27 25.95
C TRP A 87 -4.54 -8.42 25.08
N GLY A 88 -4.93 -7.25 25.57
CA GLY A 88 -5.80 -6.32 24.84
C GLY A 88 -5.16 -5.78 23.56
N LYS A 89 -3.83 -5.62 23.51
CA LYS A 89 -3.13 -5.06 22.35
C LYS A 89 -3.24 -5.95 21.09
N PRO A 90 -2.78 -7.23 21.11
CA PRO A 90 -2.95 -8.09 19.93
C PRO A 90 -4.42 -8.32 19.58
N PHE A 91 -5.30 -8.42 20.59
CA PHE A 91 -6.73 -8.56 20.34
C PHE A 91 -7.31 -7.34 19.61
N ALA A 92 -6.97 -6.12 20.03
CA ALA A 92 -7.38 -4.89 19.36
C ALA A 92 -6.81 -4.81 17.93
N ALA A 93 -5.55 -5.19 17.72
CA ALA A 93 -4.94 -5.23 16.40
C ALA A 93 -5.66 -6.21 15.47
N LEU A 94 -5.98 -7.42 15.95
CA LEU A 94 -6.75 -8.40 15.16
C LEU A 94 -8.14 -7.89 14.80
N LEU A 95 -8.83 -7.19 15.69
CA LEU A 95 -10.15 -6.61 15.40
C LEU A 95 -10.04 -5.53 14.33
N GLY A 96 -9.05 -4.64 14.41
CA GLY A 96 -8.83 -3.62 13.38
C GLY A 96 -8.49 -4.23 12.01
N ALA A 97 -7.64 -5.25 11.99
CA ALA A 97 -7.34 -5.98 10.76
C ALA A 97 -8.55 -6.74 10.22
N LEU A 98 -9.44 -7.27 11.08
CA LEU A 98 -10.67 -7.93 10.68
C LEU A 98 -11.64 -6.93 10.02
N ASP A 99 -11.84 -5.77 10.63
CA ASP A 99 -12.75 -4.76 10.07
C ASP A 99 -12.28 -4.29 8.69
N ALA A 100 -10.98 -4.03 8.52
CA ALA A 100 -10.41 -3.69 7.21
C ALA A 100 -10.62 -4.82 6.17
N GLN A 101 -10.50 -6.10 6.57
CA GLN A 101 -10.77 -7.23 5.69
C GLN A 101 -12.24 -7.30 5.27
N LEU A 102 -13.16 -7.02 6.19
CA LEU A 102 -14.59 -7.00 5.89
C LEU A 102 -14.95 -5.84 4.96
N GLU A 103 -14.43 -4.65 5.21
CA GLU A 103 -14.63 -3.46 4.36
C GLU A 103 -14.10 -3.68 2.94
N LEU A 104 -12.93 -4.29 2.79
CA LEU A 104 -12.28 -4.51 1.50
C LEU A 104 -12.68 -5.84 0.84
N SER A 105 -13.44 -6.70 1.53
CA SER A 105 -13.71 -8.07 1.11
C SER A 105 -12.44 -8.86 0.75
N ALA A 106 -11.34 -8.58 1.45
CA ALA A 106 -10.02 -9.19 1.23
C ALA A 106 -9.70 -10.16 2.38
N ALA A 107 -9.62 -11.46 2.07
CA ALA A 107 -9.42 -12.49 3.09
C ALA A 107 -7.96 -12.68 3.46
N ALA A 108 -7.66 -12.77 4.77
CA ALA A 108 -6.42 -13.34 5.24
C ALA A 108 -6.46 -14.88 5.09
N ILE A 109 -5.54 -15.41 4.28
CA ILE A 109 -5.44 -16.86 3.99
C ILE A 109 -4.40 -17.56 4.86
N GLY A 110 -3.66 -16.81 5.65
CA GLY A 110 -2.62 -17.32 6.53
C GLY A 110 -2.05 -16.22 7.40
N GLY A 111 -1.12 -16.63 8.23
CA GLY A 111 -0.43 -15.70 9.11
C GLY A 111 0.31 -16.43 10.22
N LYS A 112 0.92 -15.64 11.08
CA LYS A 112 1.67 -16.12 12.24
C LYS A 112 1.66 -15.04 13.31
N ASP A 113 1.46 -15.44 14.53
CA ASP A 113 1.59 -14.58 15.70
C ASP A 113 2.76 -15.00 16.60
N SER A 114 3.27 -14.06 17.35
CA SER A 114 4.26 -14.30 18.38
C SER A 114 4.15 -13.27 19.49
N MET A 115 3.98 -13.77 20.72
CA MET A 115 3.90 -12.96 21.93
C MET A 115 5.15 -13.17 22.81
N SER A 116 6.33 -13.13 22.17
CA SER A 116 7.62 -13.40 22.81
C SER A 116 8.56 -12.19 22.84
N GLY A 117 8.10 -11.04 22.41
CA GLY A 117 8.88 -9.83 22.19
C GLY A 117 9.25 -9.06 23.47
N SER A 118 9.72 -9.76 24.50
CA SER A 118 10.22 -9.13 25.74
C SER A 118 11.59 -9.66 26.10
N PHE A 119 12.51 -8.76 26.39
CA PHE A 119 13.84 -9.08 26.87
C PHE A 119 14.21 -8.18 28.05
N LEU A 120 14.42 -8.78 29.24
CA LEU A 120 14.63 -8.06 30.50
C LEU A 120 13.46 -7.09 30.80
N ASP A 121 13.75 -5.79 30.81
CA ASP A 121 12.83 -4.67 31.05
C ASP A 121 12.33 -4.01 29.73
N ARG A 122 12.71 -4.54 28.57
CA ARG A 122 12.32 -4.00 27.28
C ARG A 122 11.27 -4.87 26.61
N ASP A 123 10.25 -4.20 26.10
CA ASP A 123 9.22 -4.81 25.25
C ASP A 123 9.36 -4.28 23.83
N VAL A 124 9.08 -5.13 22.84
CA VAL A 124 8.97 -4.67 21.45
C VAL A 124 7.72 -3.80 21.29
N PRO A 125 7.72 -2.82 20.38
CA PRO A 125 6.51 -2.10 20.05
C PRO A 125 5.47 -3.07 19.45
N PRO A 126 4.17 -2.84 19.68
CA PRO A 126 3.10 -3.56 19.00
C PRO A 126 3.34 -3.58 17.49
N THR A 127 3.32 -4.76 16.90
CA THR A 127 3.59 -4.92 15.46
C THR A 127 2.57 -5.87 14.86
N LEU A 128 1.84 -5.39 13.85
CA LEU A 128 1.08 -6.20 12.93
C LEU A 128 1.49 -5.78 11.50
N ILE A 129 2.01 -6.73 10.75
CA ILE A 129 2.35 -6.56 9.33
C ILE A 129 1.26 -7.23 8.50
N SER A 130 0.63 -6.47 7.63
CA SER A 130 -0.22 -7.01 6.57
C SER A 130 0.60 -7.20 5.31
N PHE A 131 0.73 -8.43 4.85
CA PHE A 131 1.21 -8.75 3.51
C PHE A 131 0.01 -8.96 2.62
N ALA A 132 -0.03 -8.26 1.49
CA ALA A 132 -1.05 -8.43 0.47
C ALA A 132 -0.42 -9.00 -0.79
N ILE A 133 -1.09 -9.96 -1.44
CA ILE A 133 -0.65 -10.59 -2.69
C ILE A 133 -1.82 -10.66 -3.67
N ALA A 134 -1.54 -10.40 -4.95
CA ALA A 134 -2.51 -10.53 -6.03
C ALA A 134 -1.84 -11.04 -7.32
N PRO A 135 -2.58 -11.72 -8.22
CA PRO A 135 -2.11 -12.01 -9.56
C PRO A 135 -2.02 -10.72 -10.38
N LEU A 136 -1.05 -10.68 -11.29
CA LEU A 136 -0.80 -9.55 -12.19
C LEU A 136 -0.25 -10.07 -13.52
N LEU A 137 -0.64 -9.48 -14.63
CA LEU A 137 0.01 -9.71 -15.92
C LEU A 137 1.22 -8.77 -16.07
N GLU A 138 2.28 -9.25 -16.72
CA GLU A 138 3.54 -8.48 -16.92
C GLU A 138 3.28 -7.06 -17.46
N GLY A 139 2.38 -6.91 -18.45
CA GLY A 139 2.04 -5.62 -19.06
C GLY A 139 1.16 -4.70 -18.21
N GLU A 140 0.71 -5.13 -17.03
CA GLU A 140 -0.14 -4.36 -16.12
C GLU A 140 0.66 -3.68 -15.00
N LEU A 141 1.94 -4.06 -14.83
CA LEU A 141 2.79 -3.55 -13.75
C LEU A 141 3.08 -2.05 -13.94
N LEU A 142 2.77 -1.29 -12.92
CA LEU A 142 3.13 0.13 -12.79
C LEU A 142 4.37 0.28 -11.91
N THR A 143 5.18 1.28 -12.21
CA THR A 143 6.32 1.67 -11.38
C THR A 143 6.07 2.99 -10.68
N THR A 144 6.94 3.34 -9.74
CA THR A 144 6.72 4.47 -8.82
C THR A 144 7.35 5.79 -9.27
N ASP A 145 8.19 5.77 -10.31
CA ASP A 145 8.93 6.94 -10.79
C ASP A 145 8.11 7.79 -11.77
N LEU A 146 8.09 9.11 -11.62
CA LEU A 146 7.47 10.04 -12.58
C LEU A 146 8.09 9.85 -13.97
N LYS A 147 7.26 9.86 -15.03
CA LYS A 147 7.66 9.51 -16.40
C LYS A 147 7.96 10.70 -17.29
N ALA A 148 7.17 11.77 -17.19
CA ALA A 148 7.31 12.92 -18.10
C ALA A 148 7.02 14.25 -17.42
N VAL A 149 7.70 15.30 -17.87
CA VAL A 149 7.42 16.68 -17.50
C VAL A 149 6.11 17.13 -18.13
N GLY A 150 5.26 17.82 -17.36
CA GLY A 150 3.97 18.34 -17.81
C GLY A 150 2.79 17.41 -17.55
N HIS A 151 3.03 16.17 -17.17
CA HIS A 151 1.95 15.28 -16.74
C HIS A 151 1.29 15.78 -15.44
N GLY A 152 -0.03 15.58 -15.35
CA GLY A 152 -0.79 15.84 -14.13
C GLY A 152 -0.60 14.73 -13.10
N VAL A 153 -0.55 15.10 -11.83
CA VAL A 153 -0.50 14.18 -10.69
C VAL A 153 -1.77 14.33 -9.88
N TYR A 154 -2.47 13.22 -9.64
CA TYR A 154 -3.81 13.18 -9.07
C TYR A 154 -3.89 12.30 -7.85
N LEU A 155 -4.84 12.61 -6.94
CA LEU A 155 -5.14 11.82 -5.75
C LEU A 155 -6.34 10.91 -6.00
N PHE A 156 -6.21 9.65 -5.65
CA PHE A 156 -7.28 8.68 -5.57
C PHE A 156 -7.56 8.39 -4.09
N ALA A 157 -8.59 9.06 -3.56
CA ALA A 157 -8.90 9.06 -2.14
C ALA A 157 -10.40 8.98 -1.90
N GLY A 158 -10.80 8.28 -0.85
CA GLY A 158 -12.15 8.22 -0.32
C GLY A 158 -12.17 8.57 1.17
N LYS A 159 -13.31 9.09 1.67
CA LYS A 159 -13.52 9.40 3.09
C LYS A 159 -14.19 8.25 3.84
N THR A 160 -14.79 7.32 3.12
CA THR A 160 -15.39 6.10 3.67
C THR A 160 -14.83 4.88 2.95
N PRO A 161 -14.94 3.66 3.49
CA PRO A 161 -14.51 2.44 2.81
C PRO A 161 -15.06 2.31 1.38
N GLU A 162 -16.34 2.60 1.17
CA GLU A 162 -17.00 2.51 -0.13
C GLU A 162 -16.43 3.55 -1.12
N GLN A 163 -16.16 4.77 -0.64
CA GLN A 163 -15.55 5.81 -1.47
C GLN A 163 -14.11 5.47 -1.81
N GLN A 164 -13.36 4.87 -0.88
CA GLN A 164 -11.99 4.42 -1.13
C GLN A 164 -11.95 3.27 -2.13
N ALA A 165 -12.85 2.30 -2.01
CA ALA A 165 -13.04 1.23 -2.98
C ALA A 165 -13.35 1.79 -4.38
N ALA A 166 -14.29 2.71 -4.49
CA ALA A 166 -14.63 3.38 -5.75
C ALA A 166 -13.44 4.17 -6.34
N ALA A 167 -12.61 4.79 -5.50
CA ALA A 167 -11.39 5.46 -5.94
C ALA A 167 -10.37 4.46 -6.52
N TRP A 168 -10.18 3.30 -5.90
CA TRP A 168 -9.33 2.24 -6.42
C TRP A 168 -9.87 1.60 -7.70
N GLU A 169 -11.17 1.39 -7.81
CA GLU A 169 -11.80 0.91 -9.05
C GLU A 169 -11.58 1.89 -10.21
N ARG A 170 -11.76 3.19 -9.94
CA ARG A 170 -11.46 4.23 -10.93
C ARG A 170 -9.99 4.26 -11.32
N PHE A 171 -9.07 4.16 -10.35
CA PHE A 171 -7.65 4.04 -10.61
C PHE A 171 -7.35 2.84 -11.51
N THR A 172 -7.86 1.66 -11.14
CA THR A 172 -7.65 0.41 -11.89
C THR A 172 -8.17 0.52 -13.32
N ALA A 173 -9.36 1.10 -13.53
CA ALA A 173 -9.91 1.33 -14.86
C ALA A 173 -9.01 2.23 -15.72
N LEU A 174 -8.49 3.32 -15.15
CA LEU A 174 -7.55 4.21 -15.83
C LEU A 174 -6.20 3.54 -16.11
N ALA A 175 -5.69 2.74 -15.19
CA ALA A 175 -4.47 1.96 -15.37
C ALA A 175 -4.62 0.93 -16.52
N ARG A 176 -5.73 0.19 -16.56
CA ARG A 176 -6.04 -0.75 -17.64
C ARG A 176 -6.21 -0.06 -19.00
N ALA A 177 -6.67 1.19 -19.02
CA ALA A 177 -6.75 2.01 -20.23
C ALA A 177 -5.40 2.64 -20.63
N GLY A 178 -4.30 2.36 -19.92
CA GLY A 178 -2.97 2.92 -20.17
C GLY A 178 -2.84 4.41 -19.84
N LYS A 179 -3.77 4.94 -19.04
CA LYS A 179 -3.80 6.36 -18.68
C LYS A 179 -2.95 6.69 -17.45
N VAL A 180 -2.82 5.76 -16.50
CA VAL A 180 -1.89 5.86 -15.38
C VAL A 180 -0.52 5.37 -15.84
N VAL A 181 0.51 6.18 -15.64
CA VAL A 181 1.89 5.85 -16.06
C VAL A 181 2.83 5.59 -14.90
N SER A 182 2.53 6.11 -13.74
CA SER A 182 3.20 5.78 -12.48
C SER A 182 2.29 6.03 -11.28
N ALA A 183 2.54 5.37 -10.14
CA ALA A 183 1.74 5.57 -8.95
C ALA A 183 2.50 5.25 -7.66
N TRP A 184 2.02 5.84 -6.56
CA TRP A 184 2.54 5.65 -5.21
C TRP A 184 1.39 5.58 -4.19
N ALA A 185 1.38 4.58 -3.34
CA ALA A 185 0.48 4.53 -2.18
C ALA A 185 1.05 5.41 -1.06
N VAL A 186 0.24 6.35 -0.58
CA VAL A 186 0.69 7.34 0.42
C VAL A 186 0.81 6.66 1.80
N GLU A 187 1.93 6.86 2.45
CA GLU A 187 2.20 6.40 3.82
C GLU A 187 2.42 7.60 4.75
N ASN A 188 3.56 8.24 4.69
CA ASN A 188 3.94 9.35 5.59
C ASN A 188 3.65 10.73 4.99
N GLY A 189 2.59 10.83 4.19
CA GLY A 189 2.13 12.06 3.58
C GLY A 189 2.49 12.24 2.11
N LEU A 190 1.85 13.21 1.51
CA LEU A 190 1.98 13.51 0.08
C LEU A 190 3.37 14.01 -0.29
N ALA A 191 4.01 14.78 0.61
CA ALA A 191 5.35 15.30 0.37
C ALA A 191 6.37 14.17 0.19
N GLU A 192 6.31 13.14 1.04
CA GLU A 192 7.14 11.95 0.89
C GLU A 192 6.87 11.24 -0.45
N ALA A 193 5.59 11.04 -0.78
CA ALA A 193 5.17 10.34 -1.99
C ALA A 193 5.75 10.99 -3.25
N VAL A 194 5.45 12.28 -3.48
CA VAL A 194 5.90 12.99 -4.69
C VAL A 194 7.41 13.17 -4.75
N MET A 195 8.06 13.36 -3.59
CA MET A 195 9.53 13.44 -3.51
C MET A 195 10.17 12.12 -3.97
N LYS A 196 9.70 10.98 -3.47
CA LYS A 196 10.23 9.66 -3.85
C LYS A 196 9.93 9.32 -5.31
N MET A 197 8.76 9.68 -5.82
CA MET A 197 8.42 9.53 -7.24
C MET A 197 9.34 10.35 -8.15
N SER A 198 9.79 11.52 -7.68
CA SER A 198 10.65 12.43 -8.44
C SER A 198 12.10 11.93 -8.64
N PHE A 199 12.60 11.06 -7.77
CA PHE A 199 14.02 10.67 -7.76
C PHE A 199 14.45 9.90 -9.01
N GLY A 200 13.62 8.98 -9.47
CA GLY A 200 14.00 8.01 -10.52
C GLY A 200 14.34 8.63 -11.85
N ASN A 201 13.63 9.66 -12.27
CA ASN A 201 13.84 10.35 -13.53
C ASN A 201 14.25 11.83 -13.35
N GLU A 202 14.48 12.26 -12.12
CA GLU A 202 14.86 13.64 -11.77
C GLU A 202 13.84 14.67 -12.27
N ILE A 203 12.54 14.30 -12.17
CA ILE A 203 11.41 15.14 -12.56
C ILE A 203 10.89 15.85 -11.31
N GLY A 204 10.89 17.16 -11.32
CA GLY A 204 10.35 17.99 -10.23
C GLY A 204 8.83 17.95 -10.15
N PHE A 205 8.31 18.37 -9.01
CA PHE A 205 6.87 18.46 -8.75
C PHE A 205 6.51 19.89 -8.32
N ALA A 206 5.41 20.41 -8.84
CA ALA A 206 4.82 21.68 -8.43
C ALA A 206 3.38 21.45 -7.95
N ALA A 207 3.09 21.85 -6.71
CA ALA A 207 1.75 21.72 -6.15
C ALA A 207 0.87 22.90 -6.57
N GLU A 208 -0.29 22.61 -7.14
CA GLU A 208 -1.34 23.59 -7.40
C GLU A 208 -2.25 23.77 -6.17
N ASN A 209 -2.50 22.69 -5.43
CA ASN A 209 -3.34 22.71 -4.24
C ASN A 209 -2.49 22.68 -2.97
N THR A 210 -2.43 23.81 -2.26
CA THR A 210 -1.71 23.99 -1.01
C THR A 210 -2.59 23.85 0.24
N ALA A 211 -3.89 23.58 0.08
CA ALA A 211 -4.83 23.43 1.20
C ALA A 211 -4.78 22.02 1.84
N LEU A 212 -4.09 21.07 1.22
CA LEU A 212 -3.92 19.71 1.74
C LEU A 212 -2.87 19.69 2.84
N ASP A 213 -3.04 18.80 3.81
CA ASP A 213 -1.96 18.47 4.75
C ASP A 213 -0.98 17.53 4.06
N TRP A 214 0.16 18.09 3.66
CA TRP A 214 1.19 17.39 2.89
C TRP A 214 1.99 16.38 3.70
N PHE A 215 1.87 16.40 5.02
CA PHE A 215 2.67 15.59 5.93
C PHE A 215 1.83 14.58 6.74
N ALA A 216 0.51 14.64 6.63
CA ALA A 216 -0.36 13.69 7.31
C ALA A 216 -0.29 12.30 6.64
N PRO A 217 -0.20 11.21 7.42
CA PRO A 217 -0.39 9.85 6.91
C PRO A 217 -1.78 9.70 6.27
N MET A 218 -1.83 9.02 5.13
CA MET A 218 -3.07 8.81 4.38
C MET A 218 -3.19 7.34 3.93
N PRO A 219 -3.41 6.39 4.83
CA PRO A 219 -3.57 4.98 4.49
C PRO A 219 -4.66 4.77 3.45
N GLY A 220 -4.38 3.99 2.41
CA GLY A 220 -5.32 3.72 1.33
C GLY A 220 -5.29 4.72 0.17
N VAL A 221 -4.78 5.94 0.37
CA VAL A 221 -4.70 6.96 -0.69
C VAL A 221 -3.58 6.63 -1.68
N ILE A 222 -3.85 6.87 -2.97
CA ILE A 222 -2.86 6.69 -4.05
C ILE A 222 -2.65 8.02 -4.76
N VAL A 223 -1.38 8.37 -4.97
CA VAL A 223 -0.93 9.42 -5.89
C VAL A 223 -0.58 8.78 -7.22
N ALA A 224 -1.07 9.30 -8.33
CA ALA A 224 -0.79 8.77 -9.65
C ALA A 224 -0.49 9.87 -10.67
N GLU A 225 0.50 9.62 -11.50
CA GLU A 225 0.80 10.40 -12.68
C GLU A 225 -0.06 9.89 -13.84
N LEU A 226 -0.76 10.79 -14.51
CA LEU A 226 -1.62 10.49 -15.65
C LEU A 226 -1.07 11.13 -16.91
N SER A 227 -1.18 10.43 -18.06
CA SER A 227 -0.83 10.98 -19.37
C SER A 227 -1.78 12.13 -19.75
N ASP A 228 -1.30 13.10 -20.56
CA ASP A 228 -2.00 14.36 -20.90
C ASP A 228 -3.41 14.20 -21.48
N GLU A 229 -3.75 13.01 -21.99
CA GLU A 229 -5.07 12.73 -22.59
C GLU A 229 -6.21 12.59 -21.58
N VAL A 230 -5.99 12.77 -20.26
CA VAL A 230 -6.96 12.46 -19.20
C VAL A 230 -7.40 13.69 -18.42
N SER A 231 -6.86 14.89 -18.70
CA SER A 231 -7.10 16.12 -17.91
C SER A 231 -8.59 16.46 -17.69
N ASP A 232 -9.50 16.07 -18.59
CA ASP A 232 -10.94 16.39 -18.51
C ASP A 232 -11.79 15.29 -17.83
N ALA A 233 -11.27 14.09 -17.63
CA ALA A 233 -12.05 12.96 -17.12
C ALA A 233 -11.92 12.74 -15.60
N VAL A 234 -11.07 13.48 -14.92
CA VAL A 234 -10.66 13.22 -13.51
C VAL A 234 -11.09 14.36 -12.56
N ARG A 235 -11.71 15.41 -13.07
CA ARG A 235 -12.27 16.52 -12.28
C ARG A 235 -13.62 16.21 -11.65
#